data_758ee245c6e52b9bbb3dbab0e690a4c3
#
_entry.id   758ee245c6e52b9bbb3dbab0e690a4c3
#
_cell.length_a   1.000
_cell.length_b   1.000
_cell.length_c   1.000
_cell.angle_alpha   90.00
_cell.angle_beta   90.00
_cell.angle_gamma   90.00
#
_symmetry.space_group_name_H-M   'P 1'
#
loop_
_entity.id
_entity.type
_entity.pdbx_description
1 polymer ?
#
loop_
_entity_poly.entity_id
_entity_poly.type
_entity_poly.pdbx_seq_one_letter_code
_entity_poly.pdbx_strand_id
1 'polypeptide(L)'
;MQASDIQPRTVPRHLAIIMDGNNRWARREGLPGVAGHRAGAEVVREIVSACESRGIRYLTLFAFSSENWGRPRAEVRALLALLSRYLRNEVAKLASDGVRLRVIGRRDRFSPRLQRLIAKAEAETEAGERATLTLALDYGGRWDVAQVTKSIARDVLAGALRLDEVDEEAIAQRLATADLPDPDLCIRTAGETRISNFLLWQFAYAEFWFTEVLWPDFDETVLDLALADYAVRERRFGVRPLLHQY
;
A
#
# COMPACT_ATOMS: atom_id res chain seq x y z
N MET A 1 7.47 -3.71 -22.83
CA MET A 1 8.28 -4.41 -21.80
C MET A 1 9.48 -5.05 -22.49
N GLN A 2 10.69 -4.63 -22.17
CA GLN A 2 11.90 -5.18 -22.81
C GLN A 2 12.31 -6.47 -22.08
N ALA A 3 12.89 -7.43 -22.81
CA ALA A 3 13.33 -8.74 -22.30
C ALA A 3 14.36 -8.70 -21.16
N SER A 4 14.85 -7.52 -20.78
CA SER A 4 15.77 -7.29 -19.65
C SER A 4 15.11 -7.36 -18.27
N ASP A 5 13.78 -7.43 -18.19
CA ASP A 5 13.04 -7.40 -16.90
C ASP A 5 12.77 -8.81 -16.31
N ILE A 6 13.27 -9.88 -16.94
CA ILE A 6 13.00 -11.28 -16.55
C ILE A 6 14.09 -11.85 -15.61
N GLN A 7 14.90 -11.02 -14.95
CA GLN A 7 15.78 -11.57 -13.91
C GLN A 7 14.95 -11.92 -12.66
N PRO A 8 15.18 -13.11 -12.06
CA PRO A 8 14.52 -13.47 -10.81
C PRO A 8 14.94 -12.47 -9.72
N ARG A 9 14.03 -11.59 -9.35
CA ARG A 9 14.24 -10.68 -8.23
C ARG A 9 14.02 -11.48 -6.95
N THR A 10 15.04 -11.63 -6.16
CA THR A 10 14.98 -12.29 -4.85
C THR A 10 14.18 -11.48 -3.83
N VAL A 11 13.99 -10.18 -4.08
CA VAL A 11 13.25 -9.25 -3.22
C VAL A 11 12.30 -8.40 -4.06
N PRO A 12 11.03 -8.20 -3.65
CA PRO A 12 10.10 -7.32 -4.34
C PRO A 12 10.61 -5.87 -4.29
N ARG A 13 10.52 -5.16 -5.41
CA ARG A 13 10.80 -3.71 -5.44
C ARG A 13 9.73 -2.92 -4.70
N HIS A 14 8.46 -3.34 -4.86
CA HIS A 14 7.29 -2.75 -4.22
C HIS A 14 6.48 -3.83 -3.51
N LEU A 15 6.39 -3.69 -2.19
CA LEU A 15 5.56 -4.51 -1.32
C LEU A 15 4.28 -3.76 -0.94
N ALA A 16 3.13 -4.39 -1.08
CA ALA A 16 1.85 -3.89 -0.58
C ALA A 16 1.37 -4.79 0.57
N ILE A 17 0.80 -4.21 1.64
CA ILE A 17 0.30 -4.99 2.79
C ILE A 17 -1.12 -4.57 3.16
N ILE A 18 -2.01 -5.58 3.26
CA ILE A 18 -3.34 -5.44 3.84
C ILE A 18 -3.26 -5.88 5.31
N MET A 19 -3.25 -4.91 6.20
CA MET A 19 -3.04 -5.05 7.64
C MET A 19 -4.33 -5.48 8.36
N ASP A 20 -4.68 -6.76 8.25
CA ASP A 20 -5.91 -7.32 8.83
C ASP A 20 -5.66 -8.04 10.16
N GLY A 21 -6.70 -8.16 10.99
CA GLY A 21 -6.68 -8.94 12.23
C GLY A 21 -6.58 -8.13 13.53
N ASN A 22 -6.42 -6.80 13.48
CA ASN A 22 -6.27 -5.96 14.68
C ASN A 22 -7.37 -6.19 15.73
N ASN A 23 -8.64 -6.22 15.32
CA ASN A 23 -9.76 -6.46 16.23
C ASN A 23 -9.81 -7.92 16.72
N ARG A 24 -9.39 -8.90 15.91
CA ARG A 24 -9.31 -10.31 16.33
C ARG A 24 -8.22 -10.49 17.39
N TRP A 25 -7.07 -9.86 17.18
CA TRP A 25 -5.97 -9.82 18.14
C TRP A 25 -6.43 -9.22 19.47
N ALA A 26 -7.08 -8.06 19.47
CA ALA A 26 -7.57 -7.44 20.70
C ALA A 26 -8.56 -8.35 21.46
N ARG A 27 -9.47 -9.04 20.76
CA ARG A 27 -10.38 -10.01 21.37
C ARG A 27 -9.64 -11.20 21.98
N ARG A 28 -8.62 -11.73 21.30
CA ARG A 28 -7.78 -12.82 21.83
C ARG A 28 -7.09 -12.42 23.13
N GLU A 29 -6.62 -11.17 23.21
CA GLU A 29 -5.96 -10.61 24.40
C GLU A 29 -6.96 -10.09 25.47
N GLY A 30 -8.27 -10.21 25.27
CA GLY A 30 -9.27 -9.68 26.19
C GLY A 30 -9.32 -8.14 26.24
N LEU A 31 -8.87 -7.46 25.19
CA LEU A 31 -8.73 -6.01 25.12
C LEU A 31 -9.79 -5.37 24.20
N PRO A 32 -10.10 -4.07 24.40
CA PRO A 32 -10.91 -3.31 23.45
C PRO A 32 -10.26 -3.26 22.05
N GLY A 33 -11.06 -3.28 20.98
CA GLY A 33 -10.57 -3.31 19.59
C GLY A 33 -9.55 -2.22 19.24
N VAL A 34 -9.64 -1.03 19.85
CA VAL A 34 -8.66 0.06 19.69
C VAL A 34 -7.25 -0.32 20.15
N ALA A 35 -7.13 -1.24 21.10
CA ALA A 35 -5.82 -1.72 21.57
C ALA A 35 -5.10 -2.53 20.47
N GLY A 36 -5.82 -3.36 19.70
CA GLY A 36 -5.25 -4.06 18.55
C GLY A 36 -4.74 -3.11 17.47
N HIS A 37 -5.50 -2.06 17.16
CA HIS A 37 -5.05 -1.04 16.21
C HIS A 37 -3.83 -0.26 16.71
N ARG A 38 -3.71 -0.05 18.03
CA ARG A 38 -2.52 0.57 18.62
C ARG A 38 -1.30 -0.35 18.50
N ALA A 39 -1.44 -1.62 18.85
CA ALA A 39 -0.38 -2.62 18.66
C ALA A 39 0.04 -2.71 17.19
N GLY A 40 -0.94 -2.79 16.27
CA GLY A 40 -0.65 -2.82 14.84
C GLY A 40 0.06 -1.55 14.30
N ALA A 41 -0.13 -0.39 14.93
CA ALA A 41 0.60 0.83 14.55
C ALA A 41 2.09 0.78 14.98
N GLU A 42 2.45 0.08 16.05
CA GLU A 42 3.84 -0.15 16.44
C GLU A 42 4.52 -1.09 15.41
N VAL A 43 3.83 -2.15 14.97
CA VAL A 43 4.32 -3.07 13.93
C VAL A 43 4.65 -2.33 12.63
N VAL A 44 3.89 -1.29 12.27
CA VAL A 44 4.21 -0.49 11.05
C VAL A 44 5.64 0.03 11.09
N ARG A 45 6.11 0.52 12.24
CA ARG A 45 7.47 1.05 12.40
C ARG A 45 8.53 -0.03 12.16
N GLU A 46 8.33 -1.19 12.76
CA GLU A 46 9.25 -2.33 12.63
C GLU A 46 9.30 -2.82 11.18
N ILE A 47 8.15 -2.97 10.54
CA ILE A 47 8.08 -3.44 9.15
C ILE A 47 8.63 -2.42 8.14
N VAL A 48 8.46 -1.12 8.37
CA VAL A 48 9.11 -0.09 7.53
C VAL A 48 10.64 -0.25 7.58
N SER A 49 11.20 -0.37 8.79
CA SER A 49 12.64 -0.57 8.98
C SER A 49 13.12 -1.91 8.39
N ALA A 50 12.35 -2.98 8.61
CA ALA A 50 12.64 -4.30 8.07
C ALA A 50 12.61 -4.34 6.54
N CYS A 51 11.67 -3.66 5.90
CA CYS A 51 11.60 -3.54 4.44
C CYS A 51 12.82 -2.78 3.90
N GLU A 52 13.17 -1.66 4.52
CA GLU A 52 14.32 -0.86 4.11
C GLU A 52 15.63 -1.67 4.20
N SER A 53 15.86 -2.37 5.32
CA SER A 53 17.06 -3.19 5.52
C SER A 53 17.20 -4.34 4.52
N ARG A 54 16.10 -4.81 3.96
CA ARG A 54 16.01 -5.86 2.93
C ARG A 54 16.04 -5.32 1.50
N GLY A 55 16.17 -4.01 1.31
CA GLY A 55 16.24 -3.36 0.00
C GLY A 55 14.89 -3.18 -0.70
N ILE A 56 13.78 -3.32 0.01
CA ILE A 56 12.43 -3.00 -0.50
C ILE A 56 12.29 -1.48 -0.55
N ARG A 57 12.18 -0.93 -1.76
CA ARG A 57 12.18 0.53 -1.97
C ARG A 57 10.81 1.18 -1.84
N TYR A 58 9.74 0.43 -2.06
CA TYR A 58 8.37 0.94 -1.99
C TYR A 58 7.53 0.04 -1.10
N LEU A 59 6.90 0.62 -0.10
CA LEU A 59 5.97 -0.06 0.80
C LEU A 59 4.63 0.66 0.79
N THR A 60 3.55 -0.01 0.39
CA THR A 60 2.20 0.55 0.46
C THR A 60 1.36 -0.20 1.48
N LEU A 61 0.86 0.52 2.48
CA LEU A 61 0.05 -0.03 3.57
C LEU A 61 -1.42 0.36 3.42
N PHE A 62 -2.33 -0.61 3.47
CA PHE A 62 -3.77 -0.36 3.50
C PHE A 62 -4.21 -0.01 4.92
N ALA A 63 -4.09 1.27 5.28
CA ALA A 63 -4.30 1.72 6.66
C ALA A 63 -5.76 2.11 6.96
N PHE A 64 -6.52 2.62 5.96
CA PHE A 64 -7.94 2.95 6.12
C PHE A 64 -8.66 2.87 4.78
N SER A 65 -9.54 1.88 4.61
CA SER A 65 -10.33 1.73 3.39
C SER A 65 -11.54 2.67 3.36
N SER A 66 -12.05 2.95 2.15
CA SER A 66 -13.29 3.71 1.99
C SER A 66 -14.51 3.05 2.66
N GLU A 67 -14.50 1.74 2.80
CA GLU A 67 -15.53 0.95 3.46
C GLU A 67 -15.48 1.08 5.00
N ASN A 68 -14.33 1.46 5.58
CA ASN A 68 -14.17 1.60 7.04
C ASN A 68 -15.02 2.72 7.63
N TRP A 69 -15.50 3.68 6.83
CA TRP A 69 -16.47 4.67 7.30
C TRP A 69 -17.81 4.07 7.74
N GLY A 70 -18.13 2.85 7.27
CA GLY A 70 -19.31 2.10 7.72
C GLY A 70 -19.18 1.50 9.12
N ARG A 71 -18.01 1.57 9.77
CA ARG A 71 -17.77 1.10 11.13
C ARG A 71 -18.44 2.01 12.17
N PRO A 72 -18.62 1.55 13.41
CA PRO A 72 -19.12 2.40 14.50
C PRO A 72 -18.32 3.70 14.61
N ARG A 73 -19.01 4.83 14.76
CA ARG A 73 -18.40 6.18 14.79
C ARG A 73 -17.28 6.33 15.82
N ALA A 74 -17.39 5.63 16.96
CA ALA A 74 -16.35 5.64 18.00
C ALA A 74 -15.05 4.98 17.52
N GLU A 75 -15.16 3.86 16.79
CA GLU A 75 -14.02 3.16 16.19
C GLU A 75 -13.34 4.01 15.11
N VAL A 76 -14.13 4.60 14.19
CA VAL A 76 -13.58 5.50 13.16
C VAL A 76 -12.82 6.67 13.79
N ARG A 77 -13.38 7.32 14.80
CA ARG A 77 -12.69 8.41 15.52
C ARG A 77 -11.39 7.95 16.16
N ALA A 78 -11.39 6.76 16.78
CA ALA A 78 -10.18 6.19 17.40
C ALA A 78 -9.09 5.90 16.35
N LEU A 79 -9.45 5.34 15.19
CA LEU A 79 -8.53 5.07 14.08
C LEU A 79 -7.91 6.37 13.54
N LEU A 80 -8.72 7.41 13.28
CA LEU A 80 -8.21 8.69 12.80
C LEU A 80 -7.35 9.43 13.84
N ALA A 81 -7.66 9.27 15.13
CA ALA A 81 -6.82 9.79 16.22
C ALA A 81 -5.47 9.06 16.29
N LEU A 82 -5.46 7.73 16.08
CA LEU A 82 -4.25 6.92 16.04
C LEU A 82 -3.37 7.31 14.83
N LEU A 83 -3.97 7.45 13.65
CA LEU A 83 -3.29 7.97 12.46
C LEU A 83 -2.67 9.35 12.71
N SER A 84 -3.44 10.27 13.32
CA SER A 84 -2.94 11.61 13.66
C SER A 84 -1.77 11.56 14.64
N ARG A 85 -1.78 10.61 15.57
CA ARG A 85 -0.66 10.38 16.50
C ARG A 85 0.57 9.84 15.78
N TYR A 86 0.39 8.83 14.93
CA TYR A 86 1.45 8.25 14.11
C TYR A 86 2.15 9.33 13.29
N LEU A 87 1.41 10.13 12.51
CA LEU A 87 1.97 11.21 11.71
C LEU A 87 2.74 12.24 12.52
N ARG A 88 2.32 12.56 13.76
CA ARG A 88 3.07 13.50 14.61
C ARG A 88 4.37 12.93 15.17
N ASN A 89 4.38 11.64 15.47
CA ASN A 89 5.48 11.02 16.20
C ASN A 89 6.56 10.44 15.29
N GLU A 90 6.16 9.95 14.08
CA GLU A 90 7.07 9.19 13.22
C GLU A 90 7.69 10.01 12.08
N VAL A 91 7.08 11.14 11.71
CA VAL A 91 7.52 11.91 10.52
C VAL A 91 8.97 12.37 10.63
N ALA A 92 9.39 12.87 11.80
CA ALA A 92 10.77 13.30 12.00
C ALA A 92 11.77 12.14 11.83
N LYS A 93 11.41 10.93 12.31
CA LYS A 93 12.21 9.73 12.14
C LYS A 93 12.24 9.28 10.68
N LEU A 94 11.09 9.22 10.01
CA LEU A 94 11.04 8.89 8.57
C LEU A 94 11.93 9.82 7.76
N ALA A 95 11.87 11.13 8.02
CA ALA A 95 12.72 12.11 7.35
C ALA A 95 14.21 11.88 7.61
N SER A 96 14.60 11.61 8.89
CA SER A 96 16.01 11.33 9.24
C SER A 96 16.52 10.02 8.64
N ASP A 97 15.64 9.03 8.50
CA ASP A 97 15.96 7.73 7.90
C ASP A 97 15.94 7.79 6.35
N GLY A 98 15.61 8.95 5.75
CA GLY A 98 15.53 9.11 4.30
C GLY A 98 14.33 8.41 3.67
N VAL A 99 13.27 8.16 4.44
CA VAL A 99 12.02 7.55 3.97
C VAL A 99 11.02 8.62 3.60
N ARG A 100 10.60 8.65 2.34
CA ARG A 100 9.54 9.54 1.84
C ARG A 100 8.17 9.00 2.23
N LEU A 101 7.35 9.82 2.88
CA LEU A 101 5.95 9.49 3.16
C LEU A 101 5.04 10.01 2.06
N ARG A 102 4.10 9.18 1.63
CA ARG A 102 3.02 9.54 0.72
C ARG A 102 1.68 9.09 1.27
N VAL A 103 0.63 9.80 0.91
CA VAL A 103 -0.75 9.43 1.25
C VAL A 103 -1.58 9.40 -0.03
N ILE A 104 -2.16 8.25 -0.34
CA ILE A 104 -3.11 8.06 -1.44
C ILE A 104 -4.53 7.87 -0.91
N GLY A 105 -5.53 8.24 -1.72
CA GLY A 105 -6.95 8.15 -1.39
C GLY A 105 -7.59 9.52 -1.19
N ARG A 106 -8.82 9.51 -0.66
CA ARG A 106 -9.64 10.72 -0.50
C ARG A 106 -9.18 11.52 0.71
N ARG A 107 -9.12 12.84 0.56
CA ARG A 107 -8.75 13.74 1.66
C ARG A 107 -9.92 14.60 2.14
N ASP A 108 -10.93 14.80 1.28
CA ASP A 108 -12.07 15.68 1.50
C ASP A 108 -12.94 15.27 2.70
N ARG A 109 -12.94 14.01 3.08
CA ARG A 109 -13.71 13.48 4.23
C ARG A 109 -12.99 13.62 5.56
N PHE A 110 -11.70 13.94 5.55
CA PHE A 110 -10.94 14.20 6.78
C PHE A 110 -11.13 15.62 7.30
N SER A 111 -10.98 15.79 8.61
CA SER A 111 -11.01 17.12 9.20
C SER A 111 -9.88 18.02 8.62
N PRO A 112 -10.07 19.35 8.53
CA PRO A 112 -9.04 20.25 8.05
C PRO A 112 -7.71 20.14 8.82
N ARG A 113 -7.79 19.78 10.13
CA ARG A 113 -6.62 19.54 10.97
C ARG A 113 -5.82 18.32 10.49
N LEU A 114 -6.50 17.20 10.17
CA LEU A 114 -5.84 15.99 9.69
C LEU A 114 -5.28 16.20 8.28
N GLN A 115 -6.01 16.89 7.40
CA GLN A 115 -5.52 17.23 6.06
C GLN A 115 -4.22 18.03 6.11
N ARG A 116 -4.15 19.06 6.97
CA ARG A 116 -2.91 19.86 7.17
C ARG A 116 -1.77 19.00 7.75
N LEU A 117 -2.08 18.09 8.68
CA LEU A 117 -1.08 17.18 9.25
C LEU A 117 -0.50 16.23 8.19
N ILE A 118 -1.33 15.70 7.31
CA ILE A 118 -0.89 14.86 6.19
C ILE A 118 0.02 15.67 5.26
N ALA A 119 -0.44 16.84 4.81
CA ALA A 119 0.35 17.69 3.90
C ALA A 119 1.70 18.09 4.50
N LYS A 120 1.73 18.41 5.80
CA LYS A 120 2.97 18.70 6.53
C LYS A 120 3.90 17.48 6.55
N ALA A 121 3.38 16.30 6.86
CA ALA A 121 4.15 15.06 6.91
C ALA A 121 4.77 14.68 5.56
N GLU A 122 4.01 14.84 4.47
CA GLU A 122 4.50 14.63 3.11
C GLU A 122 5.63 15.62 2.77
N ALA A 123 5.45 16.92 3.07
CA ALA A 123 6.45 17.95 2.80
C ALA A 123 7.75 17.74 3.62
N GLU A 124 7.65 17.37 4.90
CA GLU A 124 8.82 17.14 5.77
C GLU A 124 9.65 15.94 5.33
N THR A 125 9.05 14.97 4.60
CA THR A 125 9.73 13.75 4.14
C THR A 125 10.00 13.74 2.63
N GLU A 126 9.69 14.84 1.91
CA GLU A 126 9.75 14.89 0.44
C GLU A 126 11.14 14.57 -0.12
N ALA A 127 12.20 14.99 0.58
CA ALA A 127 13.58 14.74 0.19
C ALA A 127 14.07 13.30 0.43
N GLY A 128 13.24 12.41 0.99
CA GLY A 128 13.61 11.02 1.22
C GLY A 128 13.76 10.23 -0.08
N GLU A 129 14.95 9.60 -0.27
CA GLU A 129 15.30 8.85 -1.48
C GLU A 129 15.58 7.36 -1.21
N ARG A 130 15.72 6.96 0.06
CA ARG A 130 16.07 5.57 0.42
C ARG A 130 14.91 4.62 0.22
N ALA A 131 13.72 5.00 0.68
CA ALA A 131 12.48 4.25 0.50
C ALA A 131 11.27 5.18 0.46
N THR A 132 10.17 4.68 -0.04
CA THR A 132 8.87 5.37 -0.03
C THR A 132 7.84 4.54 0.73
N LEU A 133 7.30 5.12 1.81
CA LEU A 133 6.15 4.60 2.53
C LEU A 133 4.88 5.27 2.02
N THR A 134 3.98 4.51 1.44
CA THR A 134 2.67 4.99 1.00
C THR A 134 1.58 4.49 1.94
N LEU A 135 0.81 5.40 2.52
CA LEU A 135 -0.36 5.07 3.32
C LEU A 135 -1.63 5.26 2.48
N ALA A 136 -2.36 4.18 2.23
CA ALA A 136 -3.67 4.24 1.59
C ALA A 136 -4.73 4.57 2.65
N LEU A 137 -5.27 5.81 2.58
CA LEU A 137 -6.20 6.40 3.55
C LEU A 137 -7.50 6.83 2.85
N ASP A 138 -8.64 6.36 3.35
CA ASP A 138 -9.94 6.52 2.67
C ASP A 138 -9.83 6.12 1.18
N TYR A 139 -9.08 5.03 0.96
CA TYR A 139 -8.75 4.54 -0.37
C TYR A 139 -9.65 3.37 -0.76
N GLY A 140 -9.92 3.26 -2.05
CA GLY A 140 -10.52 2.11 -2.70
C GLY A 140 -10.21 2.12 -4.19
N GLY A 141 -9.78 0.99 -4.74
CA GLY A 141 -9.35 0.91 -6.14
C GLY A 141 -10.46 1.26 -7.14
N ARG A 142 -11.71 0.92 -6.83
CA ARG A 142 -12.86 1.35 -7.66
C ARG A 142 -13.04 2.86 -7.67
N TRP A 143 -12.84 3.52 -6.53
CA TRP A 143 -12.86 4.98 -6.46
C TRP A 143 -11.71 5.59 -7.27
N ASP A 144 -10.51 5.04 -7.14
CA ASP A 144 -9.32 5.51 -7.86
C ASP A 144 -9.56 5.48 -9.38
N VAL A 145 -9.96 4.33 -9.92
CA VAL A 145 -10.33 4.18 -11.34
C VAL A 145 -11.43 5.17 -11.76
N ALA A 146 -12.45 5.38 -10.91
CA ALA A 146 -13.51 6.34 -11.20
C ALA A 146 -12.99 7.79 -11.24
N GLN A 147 -11.98 8.17 -10.43
CA GLN A 147 -11.37 9.49 -10.52
C GLN A 147 -10.54 9.64 -11.81
N VAL A 148 -9.78 8.60 -12.19
CA VAL A 148 -9.05 8.56 -13.46
C VAL A 148 -10.01 8.74 -14.64
N THR A 149 -11.10 7.99 -14.66
CA THR A 149 -12.13 8.10 -15.72
C THR A 149 -12.68 9.53 -15.84
N LYS A 150 -12.96 10.19 -14.71
CA LYS A 150 -13.42 11.58 -14.70
C LYS A 150 -12.34 12.54 -15.21
N SER A 151 -11.07 12.31 -14.87
CA SER A 151 -9.95 13.12 -15.36
C SER A 151 -9.81 12.99 -16.87
N ILE A 152 -9.77 11.77 -17.40
CA ILE A 152 -9.68 11.48 -18.83
C ILE A 152 -10.87 12.14 -19.58
N ALA A 153 -12.10 11.99 -19.08
CA ALA A 153 -13.26 12.59 -19.71
C ALA A 153 -13.16 14.13 -19.80
N ARG A 154 -12.62 14.79 -18.76
CA ARG A 154 -12.38 16.24 -18.78
C ARG A 154 -11.31 16.63 -19.81
N ASP A 155 -10.20 15.88 -19.86
CA ASP A 155 -9.10 16.14 -20.78
C ASP A 155 -9.56 15.96 -22.23
N VAL A 156 -10.38 14.93 -22.53
CA VAL A 156 -10.97 14.70 -23.86
C VAL A 156 -11.94 15.84 -24.24
N LEU A 157 -12.84 16.23 -23.32
CA LEU A 157 -13.77 17.33 -23.56
C LEU A 157 -13.07 18.69 -23.74
N ALA A 158 -11.93 18.88 -23.09
CA ALA A 158 -11.09 20.07 -23.24
C ALA A 158 -10.16 20.04 -24.46
N GLY A 159 -10.12 18.93 -25.21
CA GLY A 159 -9.21 18.73 -26.34
C GLY A 159 -7.75 18.56 -25.95
N ALA A 160 -7.48 18.32 -24.65
CA ALA A 160 -6.12 18.07 -24.12
C ALA A 160 -5.68 16.61 -24.28
N LEU A 161 -6.62 15.69 -24.54
CA LEU A 161 -6.37 14.29 -24.84
C LEU A 161 -7.31 13.87 -25.97
N ARG A 162 -6.82 13.15 -26.95
CA ARG A 162 -7.65 12.60 -28.02
C ARG A 162 -8.27 11.27 -27.54
N LEU A 163 -9.44 10.93 -28.08
CA LEU A 163 -10.13 9.69 -27.70
C LEU A 163 -9.33 8.42 -28.04
N ASP A 164 -8.59 8.45 -29.15
CA ASP A 164 -7.73 7.34 -29.59
C ASP A 164 -6.41 7.22 -28.80
N GLU A 165 -6.09 8.19 -27.95
CA GLU A 165 -4.96 8.17 -27.01
C GLU A 165 -5.37 7.63 -25.61
N VAL A 166 -6.64 7.29 -25.42
CA VAL A 166 -7.12 6.69 -24.15
C VAL A 166 -6.82 5.20 -24.17
N ASP A 167 -5.68 4.84 -23.61
CA ASP A 167 -5.18 3.47 -23.46
C ASP A 167 -4.86 3.14 -21.99
N GLU A 168 -4.29 1.97 -21.73
CA GLU A 168 -3.89 1.53 -20.39
C GLU A 168 -2.85 2.45 -19.76
N GLU A 169 -1.94 3.01 -20.55
CA GLU A 169 -0.92 3.96 -20.08
C GLU A 169 -1.54 5.29 -19.67
N ALA A 170 -2.49 5.81 -20.45
CA ALA A 170 -3.23 7.03 -20.10
C ALA A 170 -4.01 6.87 -18.77
N ILE A 171 -4.48 5.66 -18.45
CA ILE A 171 -5.08 5.32 -17.17
C ILE A 171 -4.00 5.25 -16.09
N ALA A 172 -2.94 4.47 -16.31
CA ALA A 172 -1.87 4.24 -15.31
C ALA A 172 -1.24 5.55 -14.83
N GLN A 173 -0.98 6.50 -15.74
CA GLN A 173 -0.39 7.82 -15.46
C GLN A 173 -1.29 8.76 -14.62
N ARG A 174 -2.56 8.40 -14.41
CA ARG A 174 -3.52 9.19 -13.64
C ARG A 174 -3.98 8.52 -12.35
N LEU A 175 -3.56 7.29 -12.09
CA LEU A 175 -3.83 6.61 -10.83
C LEU A 175 -3.13 7.31 -9.66
N ALA A 176 -3.65 7.13 -8.46
CA ALA A 176 -3.07 7.69 -7.25
C ALA A 176 -1.61 7.23 -6.99
N THR A 177 -1.18 6.18 -7.67
CA THR A 177 0.17 5.58 -7.60
C THR A 177 0.99 5.77 -8.89
N ALA A 178 0.61 6.70 -9.77
CA ALA A 178 1.22 6.89 -11.10
C ALA A 178 2.75 7.07 -11.10
N ASP A 179 3.32 7.58 -10.02
CA ASP A 179 4.76 7.79 -9.84
C ASP A 179 5.46 6.65 -9.08
N LEU A 180 4.74 5.57 -8.80
CA LEU A 180 5.27 4.36 -8.16
C LEU A 180 5.26 3.19 -9.16
N PRO A 181 6.19 2.24 -9.05
CA PRO A 181 6.04 0.98 -9.74
C PRO A 181 4.83 0.21 -9.18
N ASP A 182 4.20 -0.63 -9.99
CA ASP A 182 3.18 -1.55 -9.48
C ASP A 182 3.75 -2.49 -8.42
N PRO A 183 2.94 -2.95 -7.44
CA PRO A 183 3.38 -3.91 -6.44
C PRO A 183 3.80 -5.24 -7.07
N ASP A 184 4.96 -5.73 -6.66
CA ASP A 184 5.43 -7.07 -7.02
C ASP A 184 4.79 -8.15 -6.14
N LEU A 185 4.59 -7.82 -4.84
CA LEU A 185 4.03 -8.71 -3.83
C LEU A 185 2.97 -7.98 -3.01
N CYS A 186 1.84 -8.65 -2.78
CA CYS A 186 0.83 -8.24 -1.81
C CYS A 186 0.76 -9.26 -0.68
N ILE A 187 0.99 -8.83 0.54
CA ILE A 187 0.78 -9.64 1.76
C ILE A 187 -0.56 -9.27 2.37
N ARG A 188 -1.34 -10.29 2.77
CA ARG A 188 -2.51 -10.07 3.62
C ARG A 188 -2.47 -10.97 4.84
N THR A 189 -2.62 -10.35 6.01
CA THR A 189 -2.66 -11.02 7.31
C THR A 189 -4.08 -11.48 7.67
N ALA A 190 -4.17 -12.37 8.68
CA ALA A 190 -5.40 -12.81 9.32
C ALA A 190 -6.27 -13.77 8.50
N GLY A 191 -5.69 -14.57 7.58
CA GLY A 191 -6.34 -15.69 6.92
C GLY A 191 -7.36 -15.35 5.84
N GLU A 192 -7.52 -14.08 5.49
CA GLU A 192 -8.44 -13.66 4.44
C GLU A 192 -7.75 -13.63 3.07
N THR A 193 -8.36 -14.24 2.06
CA THR A 193 -7.75 -14.46 0.72
C THR A 193 -8.37 -13.58 -0.37
N ARG A 194 -8.63 -12.31 -0.09
CA ARG A 194 -9.20 -11.33 -1.01
C ARG A 194 -8.47 -9.99 -0.92
N ILE A 195 -8.52 -9.16 -1.96
CA ILE A 195 -7.85 -7.85 -2.00
C ILE A 195 -8.68 -6.71 -1.38
N SER A 196 -9.95 -6.90 -1.13
CA SER A 196 -10.86 -5.94 -0.48
C SER A 196 -10.82 -4.54 -1.11
N ASN A 197 -10.88 -4.45 -2.43
CA ASN A 197 -10.85 -3.19 -3.17
C ASN A 197 -9.54 -2.38 -3.02
N PHE A 198 -8.43 -3.03 -2.60
CA PHE A 198 -7.11 -2.42 -2.52
C PHE A 198 -6.39 -2.51 -3.85
N LEU A 199 -5.74 -1.43 -4.32
CA LEU A 199 -4.87 -1.34 -5.50
C LEU A 199 -5.36 -2.18 -6.70
N LEU A 200 -6.65 -2.04 -7.05
CA LEU A 200 -7.35 -2.92 -7.99
C LEU A 200 -6.68 -3.03 -9.36
N TRP A 201 -6.22 -1.92 -9.92
CA TRP A 201 -5.52 -1.85 -11.20
C TRP A 201 -4.09 -2.36 -11.08
N GLN A 202 -3.40 -1.92 -10.04
CA GLN A 202 -1.97 -2.14 -9.84
C GLN A 202 -1.63 -3.59 -9.49
N PHE A 203 -2.60 -4.38 -9.04
CA PHE A 203 -2.41 -5.80 -8.72
C PHE A 203 -2.55 -6.74 -9.92
N ALA A 204 -2.67 -6.23 -11.14
CA ALA A 204 -2.87 -7.05 -12.34
C ALA A 204 -1.82 -8.17 -12.51
N TYR A 205 -0.57 -7.92 -12.08
CA TYR A 205 0.53 -8.88 -12.14
C TYR A 205 1.25 -9.07 -10.80
N ALA A 206 0.65 -8.65 -9.68
CA ALA A 206 1.22 -8.84 -8.37
C ALA A 206 1.11 -10.30 -7.92
N GLU A 207 2.15 -10.79 -7.24
CA GLU A 207 2.07 -12.05 -6.50
C GLU A 207 1.35 -11.82 -5.17
N PHE A 208 0.66 -12.85 -4.66
CA PHE A 208 -0.06 -12.76 -3.37
C PHE A 208 0.50 -13.77 -2.38
N TRP A 209 0.63 -13.31 -1.13
CA TRP A 209 0.96 -14.15 0.01
C TRP A 209 -0.04 -13.91 1.14
N PHE A 210 -0.69 -14.97 1.62
CA PHE A 210 -1.70 -14.92 2.65
C PHE A 210 -1.21 -15.66 3.89
N THR A 211 -1.47 -15.10 5.09
CA THR A 211 -1.08 -15.72 6.35
C THR A 211 -2.20 -15.62 7.39
N GLU A 212 -2.31 -16.64 8.24
CA GLU A 212 -3.21 -16.66 9.41
C GLU A 212 -2.75 -15.71 10.53
N VAL A 213 -1.48 -15.28 10.52
CA VAL A 213 -0.93 -14.37 11.50
C VAL A 213 -1.73 -13.07 11.51
N LEU A 214 -2.13 -12.61 12.70
CA LEU A 214 -2.82 -11.35 12.87
C LEU A 214 -1.83 -10.18 12.76
N TRP A 215 -2.24 -9.04 12.20
CA TRP A 215 -1.31 -7.92 11.97
C TRP A 215 -0.48 -7.51 13.19
N PRO A 216 -1.01 -7.41 14.44
CA PRO A 216 -0.20 -7.09 15.61
C PRO A 216 0.88 -8.13 15.97
N ASP A 217 0.79 -9.35 15.44
CA ASP A 217 1.77 -10.42 15.63
C ASP A 217 2.69 -10.58 14.40
N PHE A 218 2.53 -9.74 13.38
CA PHE A 218 3.32 -9.81 12.14
C PHE A 218 4.69 -9.15 12.37
N ASP A 219 5.71 -9.96 12.55
CA ASP A 219 7.09 -9.55 12.81
C ASP A 219 7.99 -9.72 11.57
N GLU A 220 9.26 -9.41 11.74
CA GLU A 220 10.29 -9.58 10.71
C GLU A 220 10.45 -11.03 10.26
N THR A 221 10.23 -12.00 11.16
CA THR A 221 10.34 -13.43 10.84
C THR A 221 9.24 -13.84 9.86
N VAL A 222 8.03 -13.36 10.09
CA VAL A 222 6.89 -13.63 9.18
C VAL A 222 7.08 -12.91 7.85
N LEU A 223 7.63 -11.70 7.85
CA LEU A 223 8.01 -10.99 6.63
C LEU A 223 9.03 -11.81 5.83
N ASP A 224 10.08 -12.34 6.48
CA ASP A 224 11.11 -13.14 5.82
C ASP A 224 10.56 -14.43 5.21
N LEU A 225 9.56 -15.06 5.83
CA LEU A 225 8.86 -16.21 5.24
C LEU A 225 8.14 -15.82 3.94
N ALA A 226 7.46 -14.68 3.93
CA ALA A 226 6.79 -14.18 2.73
C ALA A 226 7.79 -13.85 1.60
N LEU A 227 8.92 -13.25 1.95
CA LEU A 227 9.98 -12.91 0.99
C LEU A 227 10.69 -14.15 0.45
N ALA A 228 10.93 -15.17 1.29
CA ALA A 228 11.51 -16.44 0.86
C ALA A 228 10.58 -17.19 -0.11
N ASP A 229 9.26 -17.21 0.16
CA ASP A 229 8.27 -17.79 -0.75
C ASP A 229 8.20 -17.01 -2.08
N TYR A 230 8.24 -15.68 -2.04
CA TYR A 230 8.28 -14.85 -3.24
C TYR A 230 9.54 -15.11 -4.08
N ALA A 231 10.70 -15.26 -3.45
CA ALA A 231 11.98 -15.44 -4.12
C ALA A 231 12.08 -16.73 -4.98
N VAL A 232 11.32 -17.76 -4.63
CA VAL A 232 11.30 -19.03 -5.37
C VAL A 232 10.25 -19.08 -6.48
N ARG A 233 9.39 -18.06 -6.58
CA ARG A 233 8.34 -17.98 -7.61
C ARG A 233 8.91 -17.51 -8.93
N GLU A 234 8.52 -18.16 -10.01
CA GLU A 234 8.89 -17.80 -11.36
C GLU A 234 7.82 -16.88 -11.99
N ARG A 235 8.14 -15.60 -12.16
CA ARG A 235 7.25 -14.62 -12.82
C ARG A 235 7.42 -14.70 -14.33
N ARG A 236 6.44 -15.25 -15.03
CA ARG A 236 6.50 -15.53 -16.49
C ARG A 236 5.84 -14.46 -17.36
N PHE A 237 5.01 -13.55 -16.82
CA PHE A 237 4.28 -12.52 -17.57
C PHE A 237 3.67 -13.02 -18.89
N GLY A 238 3.16 -14.27 -18.90
CA GLY A 238 2.59 -14.90 -20.11
C GLY A 238 3.61 -15.43 -21.12
N VAL A 239 4.91 -15.30 -20.90
CA VAL A 239 5.95 -15.80 -21.81
C VAL A 239 6.31 -17.25 -21.45
N ARG A 240 6.30 -18.15 -22.42
CA ARG A 240 6.85 -19.50 -22.22
C ARG A 240 8.36 -19.48 -22.41
N PRO A 241 9.15 -20.12 -21.51
CA PRO A 241 10.57 -20.35 -21.79
C PRO A 241 10.70 -21.12 -23.11
N LEU A 242 11.60 -20.69 -23.98
CA LEU A 242 11.97 -21.50 -25.15
C LEU A 242 12.55 -22.81 -24.60
N LEU A 243 11.83 -23.91 -24.80
CA LEU A 243 12.37 -25.24 -24.55
C LEU A 243 13.57 -25.37 -25.50
N HIS A 244 14.78 -25.39 -24.95
CA HIS A 244 15.93 -25.84 -25.72
C HIS A 244 15.65 -27.30 -26.09
N GLN A 245 15.34 -27.52 -27.37
CA GLN A 245 15.32 -28.86 -27.94
C GLN A 245 16.74 -29.39 -27.87
N TYR A 246 16.94 -30.41 -27.06
CA TYR A 246 18.12 -31.27 -27.09
C TYR A 246 18.05 -32.20 -28.30
#